data_547a4c23b56180f9709ea40e5b49d5c9
#
_entry.id   547a4c23b56180f9709ea40e5b49d5c9
#
_cell.length_a   1.000
_cell.length_b   1.000
_cell.length_c   1.000
_cell.angle_alpha   90.00
_cell.angle_beta   90.00
_cell.angle_gamma   90.00
#
_symmetry.space_group_name_H-M   'P 1'
#
loop_
_entity.id
_entity.type
_entity.pdbx_description
1 polymer ?
#
loop_
_entity_poly.entity_id
_entity_poly.type
_entity_poly.pdbx_seq_one_letter_code
_entity_poly.pdbx_strand_id
1 'polypeptide(L)'
;MRAETMDRGGSSPALNEPSTRAALSEEQLFMAEAEAAALGSEDLRPALTRLEGWLASLGTGLSGARLDAAALREDSEIARRIAAANAAVDACVSDWPRQWEALRPAEALARSLDQAVVLLVFGKFNAGKSSLCNLMADRFAAHGAEVAFFQLDADGRLEPCARFTEGATETTSRIQGIRLGKRLVLLDTPGLHSGTGEHAALTRRFADCADAVLWLTSSSTPGQVQELDELAGELRRGKPLLPVITRSDRYEEDEIDGALVKLMRNKPTADRGGQEADVAERAREKLAVLGLDVAQLRPPVSVSVHMARAEGESPAAMAAAGMDRLYAALRALVSPALAYRRRKPAEVRLRHLDETVVGELNARARPALEQLKAALDDVAGQLECRGAQAQEDVWRAVVPLLPDLLDAHARERDADGVRRNVSRALESAWAEVLDTHFRDYRLGRDAQPAPFEPAPDIGFEEIMIEVDGGLQSAGMDATRLHAALERQIGDWAVAAADHAREECAAALREVMAGAVRLDAVLRAHEASLREIRSDLRAPA
;
A
#
# COMPACT_ATOMS: atom_id res chain seq x y z
N MET A 1 -90.11 -28.93 -50.68
CA MET A 1 -89.55 -29.93 -51.56
C MET A 1 -88.13 -30.15 -51.06
N ARG A 2 -87.93 -31.22 -50.33
CA ARG A 2 -87.07 -32.39 -50.64
C ARG A 2 -85.60 -31.99 -50.87
N ALA A 3 -84.61 -32.54 -50.28
CA ALA A 3 -84.33 -33.79 -49.57
C ALA A 3 -82.92 -33.64 -48.99
N GLU A 4 -82.71 -34.12 -47.75
CA GLU A 4 -81.95 -35.39 -47.50
C GLU A 4 -80.67 -35.48 -48.25
N THR A 5 -79.51 -35.70 -47.68
CA THR A 5 -79.10 -36.90 -46.93
C THR A 5 -77.70 -36.78 -46.40
N MET A 6 -77.49 -37.30 -45.21
CA MET A 6 -76.42 -38.26 -44.76
C MET A 6 -74.95 -37.98 -45.13
N ASP A 7 -74.15 -37.89 -44.15
CA ASP A 7 -73.56 -38.91 -43.23
C ASP A 7 -72.12 -39.30 -43.60
N ARG A 8 -71.30 -39.48 -42.55
CA ARG A 8 -70.02 -40.17 -42.37
C ARG A 8 -68.86 -39.24 -42.31
N GLY A 9 -68.24 -39.02 -41.17
CA GLY A 9 -67.54 -40.03 -40.42
C GLY A 9 -66.06 -39.80 -40.68
N GLY A 10 -65.33 -39.42 -39.74
CA GLY A 10 -63.91 -39.47 -39.93
C GLY A 10 -63.09 -38.74 -38.87
N SER A 11 -62.73 -39.48 -37.90
CA SER A 11 -61.42 -39.40 -37.23
C SER A 11 -60.95 -38.06 -36.68
N SER A 12 -61.08 -37.87 -35.40
CA SER A 12 -60.16 -37.04 -34.63
C SER A 12 -58.70 -37.30 -34.97
N PRO A 13 -57.92 -36.29 -35.27
CA PRO A 13 -56.49 -36.43 -35.12
C PRO A 13 -56.11 -36.16 -33.64
N ALA A 14 -55.27 -37.04 -33.18
CA ALA A 14 -54.64 -37.06 -31.87
C ALA A 14 -54.20 -35.68 -31.39
N LEU A 15 -54.52 -35.41 -30.14
CA LEU A 15 -53.91 -34.39 -29.34
C LEU A 15 -52.40 -34.58 -29.38
N ASN A 16 -51.69 -33.67 -30.02
CA ASN A 16 -50.27 -33.48 -29.84
C ASN A 16 -50.09 -33.10 -28.36
N GLU A 17 -49.63 -34.06 -27.56
CA GLU A 17 -49.04 -33.77 -26.25
C GLU A 17 -47.98 -32.72 -26.43
N PRO A 18 -47.91 -31.67 -25.60
CA PRO A 18 -46.80 -30.77 -25.60
C PRO A 18 -45.58 -31.57 -25.18
N SER A 19 -44.65 -31.73 -26.13
CA SER A 19 -43.30 -32.24 -25.87
C SER A 19 -42.77 -31.52 -24.63
N THR A 20 -42.71 -32.22 -23.50
CA THR A 20 -42.10 -31.73 -22.27
C THR A 20 -40.62 -31.55 -22.60
N ARG A 21 -40.20 -30.33 -22.97
CA ARG A 21 -38.77 -30.00 -23.03
C ARG A 21 -38.24 -30.29 -21.62
N ALA A 22 -37.47 -31.36 -21.47
CA ALA A 22 -36.77 -31.67 -20.25
C ALA A 22 -36.02 -30.42 -19.84
N ALA A 23 -36.29 -29.91 -18.62
CA ALA A 23 -35.57 -28.76 -18.11
C ALA A 23 -34.07 -29.10 -18.05
N LEU A 24 -33.27 -28.23 -18.59
CA LEU A 24 -31.80 -28.40 -18.54
C LEU A 24 -31.32 -28.53 -17.11
N SER A 25 -30.40 -29.43 -16.84
CA SER A 25 -29.77 -29.53 -15.51
C SER A 25 -28.94 -28.28 -15.19
N GLU A 26 -28.68 -27.98 -13.90
CA GLU A 26 -27.80 -26.88 -13.49
C GLU A 26 -26.40 -27.00 -14.12
N GLU A 27 -25.90 -28.22 -14.31
CA GLU A 27 -24.67 -28.51 -15.03
C GLU A 27 -24.72 -28.00 -16.48
N GLN A 28 -25.78 -28.36 -17.21
CA GLN A 28 -25.98 -27.93 -18.61
C GLN A 28 -26.20 -26.42 -18.71
N LEU A 29 -26.93 -25.84 -17.78
CA LEU A 29 -27.13 -24.39 -17.70
C LEU A 29 -25.80 -23.66 -17.45
N PHE A 30 -24.98 -24.16 -16.54
CA PHE A 30 -23.64 -23.59 -16.28
C PHE A 30 -22.73 -23.67 -17.50
N MET A 31 -22.68 -24.83 -18.16
CA MET A 31 -21.88 -24.99 -19.37
C MET A 31 -22.32 -24.06 -20.48
N ALA A 32 -23.64 -23.95 -20.70
CA ALA A 32 -24.20 -23.06 -21.71
C ALA A 32 -23.89 -21.58 -21.42
N GLU A 33 -24.00 -21.17 -20.16
CA GLU A 33 -23.69 -19.79 -19.75
C GLU A 33 -22.20 -19.49 -19.82
N ALA A 34 -21.34 -20.43 -19.42
CA ALA A 34 -19.90 -20.29 -19.56
C ALA A 34 -19.48 -20.14 -21.02
N GLU A 35 -20.08 -20.90 -21.96
CA GLU A 35 -19.82 -20.78 -23.40
C GLU A 35 -20.42 -19.50 -24.03
N ALA A 36 -21.58 -19.05 -23.54
CA ALA A 36 -22.25 -17.84 -23.99
C ALA A 36 -21.65 -16.56 -23.43
N ALA A 37 -20.77 -16.66 -22.40
CA ALA A 37 -20.20 -15.53 -21.72
C ALA A 37 -19.62 -14.50 -22.71
N ALA A 38 -20.30 -13.36 -22.83
CA ALA A 38 -19.85 -12.26 -23.68
C ALA A 38 -18.63 -11.61 -23.03
N LEU A 39 -17.45 -11.87 -23.60
CA LEU A 39 -16.19 -11.22 -23.21
C LEU A 39 -16.11 -9.82 -23.86
N GLY A 40 -17.14 -8.99 -23.59
CA GLY A 40 -17.19 -7.62 -24.09
C GLY A 40 -16.06 -6.80 -23.46
N SER A 41 -15.27 -6.12 -24.29
CA SER A 41 -14.32 -5.11 -23.80
C SER A 41 -15.11 -3.86 -23.43
N GLU A 42 -15.22 -3.58 -22.16
CA GLU A 42 -15.55 -2.23 -21.68
C GLU A 42 -14.40 -1.30 -22.09
N ASP A 43 -14.70 -0.07 -22.49
CA ASP A 43 -13.64 0.89 -22.81
C ASP A 43 -12.93 1.34 -21.52
N LEU A 44 -11.85 0.63 -21.18
CA LEU A 44 -11.03 0.94 -20.01
C LEU A 44 -10.04 2.07 -20.25
N ARG A 45 -9.95 2.63 -21.46
CA ARG A 45 -9.01 3.71 -21.78
C ARG A 45 -9.12 4.89 -20.81
N PRO A 46 -10.31 5.36 -20.43
CA PRO A 46 -10.41 6.46 -19.46
C PRO A 46 -9.79 6.10 -18.09
N ALA A 47 -10.07 4.90 -17.59
CA ALA A 47 -9.53 4.45 -16.30
C ALA A 47 -8.00 4.29 -16.35
N LEU A 48 -7.48 3.69 -17.40
CA LEU A 48 -6.04 3.52 -17.60
C LEU A 48 -5.32 4.86 -17.75
N THR A 49 -5.86 5.79 -18.54
CA THR A 49 -5.33 7.15 -18.69
C THR A 49 -5.34 7.90 -17.36
N ARG A 50 -6.39 7.72 -16.53
CA ARG A 50 -6.47 8.35 -15.21
C ARG A 50 -5.39 7.81 -14.26
N LEU A 51 -5.08 6.49 -14.29
CA LEU A 51 -4.00 5.89 -13.50
C LEU A 51 -2.61 6.35 -13.96
N GLU A 52 -2.39 6.45 -15.28
CA GLU A 52 -1.15 6.99 -15.84
C GLU A 52 -0.98 8.48 -15.49
N GLY A 53 -2.05 9.26 -15.60
CA GLY A 53 -2.07 10.67 -15.20
C GLY A 53 -1.81 10.85 -13.71
N TRP A 54 -2.31 9.95 -12.87
CA TRP A 54 -2.05 9.96 -11.44
C TRP A 54 -0.55 9.79 -11.14
N LEU A 55 0.11 8.80 -11.78
CA LEU A 55 1.56 8.58 -11.59
C LEU A 55 2.40 9.77 -12.06
N ALA A 56 2.05 10.36 -13.21
CA ALA A 56 2.73 11.55 -13.72
C ALA A 56 2.54 12.76 -12.79
N SER A 57 1.32 12.95 -12.27
CA SER A 57 1.00 14.00 -11.29
C SER A 57 1.76 13.83 -9.99
N LEU A 58 1.87 12.61 -9.48
CA LEU A 58 2.66 12.30 -8.29
C LEU A 58 4.14 12.67 -8.51
N GLY A 59 4.73 12.25 -9.63
CA GLY A 59 6.12 12.59 -9.97
C GLY A 59 6.36 14.11 -10.03
N THR A 60 5.45 14.85 -10.66
CA THR A 60 5.50 16.31 -10.72
C THR A 60 5.36 16.94 -9.34
N GLY A 61 4.41 16.46 -8.54
CA GLY A 61 4.18 16.93 -7.17
C GLY A 61 5.38 16.71 -6.26
N LEU A 62 6.01 15.54 -6.31
CA LEU A 62 7.22 15.23 -5.55
C LEU A 62 8.41 16.11 -5.97
N SER A 63 8.60 16.32 -7.27
CA SER A 63 9.65 17.21 -7.77
C SER A 63 9.44 18.66 -7.33
N GLY A 64 8.19 19.16 -7.35
CA GLY A 64 7.84 20.50 -6.90
C GLY A 64 7.89 20.69 -5.37
N ALA A 65 7.81 19.61 -4.61
CA ALA A 65 7.90 19.63 -3.14
C ALA A 65 9.30 19.23 -2.62
N ARG A 66 10.32 19.22 -3.49
CA ARG A 66 11.71 18.93 -3.08
C ARG A 66 12.15 19.88 -1.98
N LEU A 67 12.76 19.32 -0.94
CA LEU A 67 13.23 20.08 0.21
C LEU A 67 14.49 20.86 -0.14
N ASP A 68 14.54 22.12 0.28
CA ASP A 68 15.70 23.00 0.10
C ASP A 68 16.49 23.16 1.41
N ALA A 69 17.79 23.19 1.29
CA ALA A 69 18.75 23.39 2.38
C ALA A 69 19.61 24.66 2.19
N ALA A 70 19.21 25.59 1.30
CA ALA A 70 20.03 26.75 0.94
C ALA A 70 20.45 27.63 2.12
N ALA A 71 19.58 27.74 3.14
CA ALA A 71 19.86 28.49 4.37
C ALA A 71 20.73 27.75 5.40
N LEU A 72 21.09 26.50 5.13
CA LEU A 72 21.86 25.64 6.02
C LEU A 72 23.23 25.33 5.43
N ARG A 73 24.22 25.06 6.28
CA ARG A 73 25.52 24.56 5.84
C ARG A 73 25.39 23.07 5.49
N GLU A 74 26.14 22.63 4.47
CA GLU A 74 26.07 21.27 3.92
C GLU A 74 26.44 20.19 4.94
N ASP A 75 27.31 20.52 5.87
CA ASP A 75 27.79 19.66 6.96
C ASP A 75 26.86 19.63 8.18
N SER A 76 25.79 20.44 8.21
CA SER A 76 24.84 20.45 9.30
C SER A 76 23.98 19.17 9.35
N GLU A 77 23.53 18.79 10.54
CA GLU A 77 22.68 17.60 10.75
C GLU A 77 21.36 17.71 9.99
N ILE A 78 20.74 18.89 10.00
CA ILE A 78 19.47 19.12 9.28
C ILE A 78 19.67 19.02 7.77
N ALA A 79 20.74 19.60 7.21
CA ALA A 79 21.03 19.51 5.78
C ALA A 79 21.24 18.04 5.34
N ARG A 80 21.93 17.24 6.14
CA ARG A 80 22.09 15.80 5.88
C ARG A 80 20.75 15.05 5.89
N ARG A 81 19.84 15.38 6.82
CA ARG A 81 18.51 14.79 6.87
C ARG A 81 17.63 15.21 5.69
N ILE A 82 17.72 16.47 5.25
CA ILE A 82 17.07 16.94 4.02
C ILE A 82 17.58 16.14 2.81
N ALA A 83 18.90 15.98 2.69
CA ALA A 83 19.48 15.20 1.61
C ALA A 83 19.02 13.74 1.63
N ALA A 84 18.96 13.12 2.81
CA ALA A 84 18.46 11.75 2.98
C ALA A 84 16.98 11.61 2.59
N ALA A 85 16.12 12.55 2.98
CA ALA A 85 14.71 12.57 2.61
C ALA A 85 14.51 12.73 1.09
N ASN A 86 15.23 13.67 0.47
CA ASN A 86 15.22 13.85 -0.98
C ASN A 86 15.72 12.60 -1.70
N ALA A 87 16.82 11.99 -1.26
CA ALA A 87 17.38 10.78 -1.85
C ALA A 87 16.41 9.58 -1.74
N ALA A 88 15.69 9.45 -0.63
CA ALA A 88 14.68 8.42 -0.45
C ALA A 88 13.54 8.56 -1.48
N VAL A 89 13.08 9.78 -1.74
CA VAL A 89 12.07 10.08 -2.77
C VAL A 89 12.62 9.81 -4.16
N ASP A 90 13.81 10.32 -4.48
CA ASP A 90 14.46 10.16 -5.79
C ASP A 90 14.68 8.67 -6.13
N ALA A 91 15.07 7.85 -5.15
CA ALA A 91 15.26 6.41 -5.32
C ALA A 91 13.94 5.71 -5.68
N CYS A 92 12.81 6.07 -5.04
CA CYS A 92 11.51 5.52 -5.40
C CYS A 92 11.12 5.91 -6.84
N VAL A 93 11.22 7.20 -7.18
CA VAL A 93 10.82 7.70 -8.51
C VAL A 93 11.65 7.09 -9.63
N SER A 94 12.95 6.89 -9.43
CA SER A 94 13.86 6.31 -10.44
C SER A 94 13.55 4.85 -10.76
N ASP A 95 12.96 4.11 -9.83
CA ASP A 95 12.65 2.69 -10.00
C ASP A 95 11.30 2.45 -10.74
N TRP A 96 10.39 3.43 -10.78
CA TRP A 96 9.06 3.29 -11.38
C TRP A 96 9.05 2.80 -12.84
N PRO A 97 9.88 3.30 -13.77
CA PRO A 97 9.88 2.80 -15.14
C PRO A 97 10.24 1.30 -15.23
N ARG A 98 11.21 0.85 -14.45
CA ARG A 98 11.63 -0.56 -14.41
C ARG A 98 10.53 -1.44 -13.83
N GLN A 99 9.88 -1.00 -12.76
CA GLN A 99 8.78 -1.70 -12.13
C GLN A 99 7.57 -1.81 -13.08
N TRP A 100 7.30 -0.75 -13.85
CA TRP A 100 6.24 -0.75 -14.87
C TRP A 100 6.50 -1.74 -16.00
N GLU A 101 7.75 -1.84 -16.45
CA GLU A 101 8.14 -2.85 -17.45
C GLU A 101 8.02 -4.29 -16.92
N ALA A 102 8.26 -4.49 -15.63
CA ALA A 102 8.11 -5.79 -14.99
C ALA A 102 6.65 -6.31 -14.96
N LEU A 103 5.65 -5.48 -15.26
CA LEU A 103 4.24 -5.90 -15.40
C LEU A 103 3.96 -6.57 -16.78
N ARG A 104 4.77 -6.33 -17.81
CA ARG A 104 4.54 -6.84 -19.17
C ARG A 104 4.38 -8.36 -19.30
N PRO A 105 5.16 -9.21 -18.59
CA PRO A 105 4.98 -10.66 -18.67
C PRO A 105 3.61 -11.12 -18.15
N ALA A 106 3.11 -10.49 -17.07
CA ALA A 106 1.78 -10.79 -16.53
C ALA A 106 0.67 -10.37 -17.51
N GLU A 107 0.83 -9.24 -18.19
CA GLU A 107 -0.08 -8.79 -19.25
C GLU A 107 -0.07 -9.72 -20.48
N ALA A 108 1.10 -10.27 -20.85
CA ALA A 108 1.22 -11.22 -21.95
C ALA A 108 0.49 -12.53 -21.65
N LEU A 109 0.62 -13.04 -20.43
CA LEU A 109 -0.12 -14.21 -19.98
C LEU A 109 -1.63 -13.96 -19.91
N ALA A 110 -2.03 -12.81 -19.34
CA ALA A 110 -3.44 -12.42 -19.31
C ALA A 110 -4.04 -12.41 -20.73
N ARG A 111 -3.28 -11.94 -21.74
CA ARG A 111 -3.68 -11.97 -23.15
C ARG A 111 -3.81 -13.39 -23.70
N SER A 112 -2.96 -14.34 -23.30
CA SER A 112 -3.07 -15.75 -23.76
C SER A 112 -4.35 -16.44 -23.24
N LEU A 113 -4.91 -15.95 -22.14
CA LEU A 113 -6.16 -16.42 -21.53
C LEU A 113 -7.34 -15.47 -21.79
N ASP A 114 -7.18 -14.53 -22.70
CA ASP A 114 -8.14 -13.40 -22.92
C ASP A 114 -9.51 -13.85 -23.43
N GLN A 115 -9.59 -15.05 -23.98
CA GLN A 115 -10.82 -15.63 -24.50
C GLN A 115 -11.55 -16.55 -23.49
N ALA A 116 -11.10 -16.62 -22.23
CA ALA A 116 -11.69 -17.49 -21.22
C ALA A 116 -11.87 -16.81 -19.85
N VAL A 117 -12.93 -17.12 -19.12
CA VAL A 117 -13.06 -16.82 -17.70
C VAL A 117 -12.13 -17.74 -16.92
N VAL A 118 -11.29 -17.18 -16.07
CA VAL A 118 -10.28 -17.91 -15.32
C VAL A 118 -10.68 -18.02 -13.86
N LEU A 119 -10.89 -19.24 -13.38
CA LEU A 119 -11.17 -19.52 -11.97
C LEU A 119 -9.92 -20.11 -11.29
N LEU A 120 -9.46 -19.46 -10.25
CA LEU A 120 -8.36 -19.96 -9.40
C LEU A 120 -8.90 -20.98 -8.42
N VAL A 121 -8.39 -22.22 -8.47
CA VAL A 121 -8.70 -23.26 -7.49
C VAL A 121 -7.63 -23.25 -6.42
N PHE A 122 -8.00 -22.81 -5.21
CA PHE A 122 -7.10 -22.60 -4.11
C PHE A 122 -7.54 -23.44 -2.88
N GLY A 123 -6.60 -23.85 -2.06
CA GLY A 123 -6.85 -24.61 -0.84
C GLY A 123 -5.65 -25.48 -0.47
N LYS A 124 -5.61 -25.93 0.78
CA LYS A 124 -4.51 -26.75 1.30
C LYS A 124 -4.30 -28.03 0.49
N PHE A 125 -3.14 -28.63 0.75
CA PHE A 125 -2.85 -29.97 0.30
C PHE A 125 -3.96 -30.93 0.78
N ASN A 126 -4.36 -31.86 -0.08
CA ASN A 126 -5.48 -32.78 0.16
C ASN A 126 -6.88 -32.14 0.32
N ALA A 127 -7.07 -30.88 0.02
CA ALA A 127 -8.41 -30.27 -0.03
C ALA A 127 -9.27 -30.78 -1.20
N GLY A 128 -8.78 -31.69 -2.04
CA GLY A 128 -9.56 -32.28 -3.13
C GLY A 128 -9.56 -31.44 -4.42
N LYS A 129 -8.61 -30.51 -4.58
CA LYS A 129 -8.52 -29.62 -5.77
C LYS A 129 -8.44 -30.40 -7.09
N SER A 130 -7.43 -31.26 -7.23
CA SER A 130 -7.22 -32.05 -8.46
C SER A 130 -8.38 -32.99 -8.75
N SER A 131 -8.98 -33.60 -7.71
CA SER A 131 -10.14 -34.48 -7.87
C SER A 131 -11.38 -33.74 -8.37
N LEU A 132 -11.65 -32.53 -7.84
CA LEU A 132 -12.75 -31.69 -8.32
C LEU A 132 -12.50 -31.21 -9.75
N CYS A 133 -11.31 -30.74 -10.05
CA CYS A 133 -10.91 -30.30 -11.39
C CYS A 133 -11.06 -31.42 -12.40
N ASN A 134 -10.57 -32.61 -12.07
CA ASN A 134 -10.70 -33.79 -12.94
C ASN A 134 -12.15 -34.22 -13.15
N LEU A 135 -13.01 -34.21 -12.09
CA LEU A 135 -14.44 -34.52 -12.25
C LEU A 135 -15.10 -33.51 -13.20
N MET A 136 -14.83 -32.22 -13.04
CA MET A 136 -15.38 -31.20 -13.95
C MET A 136 -14.91 -31.42 -15.39
N ALA A 137 -13.64 -31.80 -15.60
CA ALA A 137 -13.11 -32.15 -16.92
C ALA A 137 -13.87 -33.34 -17.56
N ASP A 138 -14.09 -34.41 -16.78
CA ASP A 138 -14.86 -35.58 -17.21
C ASP A 138 -16.29 -35.23 -17.62
N ARG A 139 -16.93 -34.38 -16.82
CA ARG A 139 -18.32 -33.94 -17.09
C ARG A 139 -18.41 -33.09 -18.36
N PHE A 140 -17.48 -32.12 -18.56
CA PHE A 140 -17.44 -31.33 -19.78
C PHE A 140 -17.21 -32.21 -21.00
N ALA A 141 -16.27 -33.17 -20.93
CA ALA A 141 -16.03 -34.12 -21.98
C ALA A 141 -17.26 -35.00 -22.30
N ALA A 142 -17.98 -35.46 -21.25
CA ALA A 142 -19.20 -36.25 -21.40
C ALA A 142 -20.33 -35.49 -22.13
N HIS A 143 -20.35 -34.15 -22.00
CA HIS A 143 -21.26 -33.26 -22.74
C HIS A 143 -20.69 -32.82 -24.12
N GLY A 144 -19.57 -33.39 -24.58
CA GLY A 144 -18.98 -33.11 -25.89
C GLY A 144 -18.20 -31.79 -25.97
N ALA A 145 -17.89 -31.17 -24.85
CA ALA A 145 -17.03 -29.99 -24.81
C ALA A 145 -15.55 -30.40 -24.95
N GLU A 146 -14.75 -29.56 -25.58
CA GLU A 146 -13.30 -29.75 -25.66
C GLU A 146 -12.67 -29.55 -24.29
N VAL A 147 -11.77 -30.46 -23.88
CA VAL A 147 -11.04 -30.39 -22.62
C VAL A 147 -9.54 -30.51 -22.91
N ALA A 148 -8.77 -29.52 -22.43
CA ALA A 148 -7.33 -29.52 -22.60
C ALA A 148 -6.62 -29.23 -21.26
N PHE A 149 -5.76 -30.15 -20.84
CA PHE A 149 -4.88 -29.97 -19.69
C PHE A 149 -3.59 -29.29 -20.11
N PHE A 150 -3.13 -28.36 -19.32
CA PHE A 150 -1.88 -27.64 -19.55
C PHE A 150 -1.14 -27.36 -18.24
N GLN A 151 0.15 -27.13 -18.37
CA GLN A 151 1.01 -26.62 -17.32
C GLN A 151 1.72 -25.37 -17.81
N LEU A 152 2.31 -24.65 -16.87
CA LEU A 152 3.07 -23.45 -17.15
C LEU A 152 4.55 -23.72 -16.95
N ASP A 153 5.34 -23.32 -17.94
CA ASP A 153 6.79 -23.34 -17.84
C ASP A 153 7.32 -22.17 -16.97
N ALA A 154 8.64 -22.11 -16.77
CA ALA A 154 9.29 -21.04 -16.03
C ALA A 154 9.09 -19.64 -16.66
N ASP A 155 8.86 -19.59 -17.97
CA ASP A 155 8.63 -18.35 -18.72
C ASP A 155 7.14 -17.96 -18.75
N GLY A 156 6.25 -18.81 -18.21
CA GLY A 156 4.81 -18.58 -18.18
C GLY A 156 4.10 -18.97 -19.48
N ARG A 157 4.72 -19.83 -20.31
CA ARG A 157 4.08 -20.36 -21.52
C ARG A 157 3.22 -21.56 -21.19
N LEU A 158 2.14 -21.71 -21.94
CA LEU A 158 1.22 -22.85 -21.83
C LEU A 158 1.80 -24.06 -22.57
N GLU A 159 2.08 -25.13 -21.84
CA GLU A 159 2.49 -26.41 -22.37
C GLU A 159 1.42 -27.47 -22.12
N PRO A 160 1.04 -28.31 -23.09
CA PRO A 160 0.14 -29.42 -22.83
C PRO A 160 0.69 -30.35 -21.75
N CYS A 161 -0.16 -30.83 -20.86
CA CYS A 161 0.21 -31.80 -19.86
C CYS A 161 -0.81 -32.94 -19.73
N ALA A 162 -0.46 -33.96 -18.96
CA ALA A 162 -1.38 -35.02 -18.63
C ALA A 162 -2.45 -34.55 -17.65
N ARG A 163 -3.50 -35.35 -17.48
CA ARG A 163 -4.52 -35.19 -16.44
C ARG A 163 -3.87 -35.03 -15.05
N PHE A 164 -4.48 -34.25 -14.19
CA PHE A 164 -3.94 -34.01 -12.85
C PHE A 164 -3.84 -35.29 -12.04
N THR A 165 -2.70 -35.49 -11.38
CA THR A 165 -2.49 -36.63 -10.50
C THR A 165 -3.29 -36.43 -9.21
N GLU A 166 -4.11 -37.44 -8.86
CA GLU A 166 -4.85 -37.48 -7.62
C GLU A 166 -4.09 -38.37 -6.63
N GLY A 167 -3.72 -37.87 -5.44
CA GLY A 167 -3.00 -38.66 -4.43
C GLY A 167 -2.30 -37.84 -3.36
N ALA A 168 -1.64 -38.58 -2.43
CA ALA A 168 -1.10 -38.05 -1.19
C ALA A 168 0.36 -37.54 -1.27
N THR A 169 0.94 -37.37 -2.45
CA THR A 169 2.31 -36.87 -2.59
C THR A 169 2.31 -35.43 -3.09
N GLU A 170 3.21 -34.59 -2.53
CA GLU A 170 3.47 -33.21 -2.99
C GLU A 170 4.09 -33.24 -4.41
N THR A 171 3.29 -33.51 -5.42
CA THR A 171 3.77 -33.67 -6.80
C THR A 171 3.57 -32.42 -7.66
N THR A 172 2.86 -31.41 -7.19
CA THR A 172 2.60 -30.20 -7.96
C THR A 172 3.61 -29.11 -7.61
N SER A 173 4.81 -29.19 -8.20
CA SER A 173 5.78 -28.09 -8.16
C SER A 173 5.51 -27.04 -9.26
N ARG A 174 4.54 -27.28 -10.17
CA ARG A 174 4.18 -26.41 -11.28
C ARG A 174 2.72 -26.04 -11.24
N ILE A 175 2.40 -24.85 -11.71
CA ILE A 175 1.02 -24.42 -11.89
C ILE A 175 0.42 -25.19 -13.06
N GLN A 176 -0.72 -25.80 -12.81
CA GLN A 176 -1.46 -26.60 -13.79
C GLN A 176 -2.82 -25.96 -14.05
N GLY A 177 -3.36 -26.17 -15.24
CA GLY A 177 -4.68 -25.66 -15.60
C GLY A 177 -5.44 -26.62 -16.50
N ILE A 178 -6.74 -26.43 -16.54
CA ILE A 178 -7.64 -27.14 -17.45
C ILE A 178 -8.47 -26.11 -18.20
N ARG A 179 -8.47 -26.21 -19.52
CA ARG A 179 -9.43 -25.48 -20.35
C ARG A 179 -10.67 -26.38 -20.53
N LEU A 180 -11.82 -25.84 -20.14
CA LEU A 180 -13.13 -26.47 -20.22
C LEU A 180 -13.96 -25.74 -21.28
N GLY A 181 -14.21 -26.39 -22.42
CA GLY A 181 -14.80 -25.70 -23.56
C GLY A 181 -13.91 -24.56 -24.06
N LYS A 182 -14.52 -23.57 -24.70
CA LYS A 182 -13.77 -22.45 -25.30
C LYS A 182 -13.44 -21.33 -24.33
N ARG A 183 -14.23 -21.16 -23.25
CA ARG A 183 -14.28 -19.92 -22.48
C ARG A 183 -14.12 -20.07 -20.97
N LEU A 184 -13.82 -21.27 -20.48
CA LEU A 184 -13.59 -21.49 -19.05
C LEU A 184 -12.22 -22.11 -18.83
N VAL A 185 -11.48 -21.60 -17.87
CA VAL A 185 -10.19 -22.12 -17.41
C VAL A 185 -10.21 -22.28 -15.91
N LEU A 186 -9.83 -23.46 -15.42
CA LEU A 186 -9.53 -23.71 -14.03
C LEU A 186 -8.02 -23.72 -13.85
N LEU A 187 -7.48 -22.93 -12.93
CA LEU A 187 -6.07 -22.94 -12.55
C LEU A 187 -5.92 -23.60 -11.19
N ASP A 188 -5.23 -24.75 -11.14
CA ASP A 188 -4.83 -25.40 -9.87
C ASP A 188 -3.46 -24.87 -9.45
N THR A 189 -3.40 -24.25 -8.29
CA THR A 189 -2.14 -23.75 -7.75
C THR A 189 -1.57 -24.69 -6.71
N PRO A 190 -0.25 -25.01 -6.75
CA PRO A 190 0.41 -25.59 -5.60
C PRO A 190 0.19 -24.67 -4.39
N GLY A 191 0.02 -25.24 -3.19
CA GLY A 191 -0.14 -24.42 -1.98
C GLY A 191 0.97 -23.37 -1.90
N LEU A 192 0.62 -22.12 -1.62
CA LEU A 192 1.54 -20.96 -1.66
C LEU A 192 2.78 -21.13 -0.73
N HIS A 193 2.75 -22.09 0.19
CA HIS A 193 3.84 -22.41 1.12
C HIS A 193 4.86 -23.45 0.61
N SER A 194 4.65 -24.07 -0.55
CA SER A 194 5.48 -25.18 -1.04
C SER A 194 6.55 -24.77 -2.04
N GLY A 195 7.24 -23.63 -1.88
CA GLY A 195 8.23 -23.26 -2.88
C GLY A 195 9.25 -22.22 -2.47
N THR A 196 10.38 -22.22 -3.19
CA THR A 196 11.38 -21.15 -3.18
C THR A 196 10.73 -19.83 -3.60
N GLY A 197 11.35 -18.68 -3.29
CA GLY A 197 10.80 -17.34 -3.57
C GLY A 197 10.40 -17.10 -5.04
N GLU A 198 11.02 -17.81 -5.99
CA GLU A 198 10.68 -17.76 -7.42
C GLU A 198 9.32 -18.40 -7.73
N HIS A 199 9.00 -19.54 -7.11
CA HIS A 199 7.69 -20.18 -7.25
C HIS A 199 6.56 -19.35 -6.65
N ALA A 200 6.80 -18.67 -5.53
CA ALA A 200 5.83 -17.76 -4.94
C ALA A 200 5.55 -16.52 -5.82
N ALA A 201 6.56 -16.00 -6.53
CA ALA A 201 6.39 -14.92 -7.48
C ALA A 201 5.61 -15.37 -8.72
N LEU A 202 5.88 -16.57 -9.22
CA LEU A 202 5.17 -17.17 -10.35
C LEU A 202 3.70 -17.44 -9.99
N THR A 203 3.43 -18.05 -8.83
CA THR A 203 2.07 -18.30 -8.33
C THR A 203 1.27 -17.00 -8.20
N ARG A 204 1.88 -15.92 -7.70
CA ARG A 204 1.24 -14.60 -7.63
C ARG A 204 0.87 -14.05 -9.01
N ARG A 205 1.75 -14.18 -10.00
CA ARG A 205 1.45 -13.76 -11.39
C ARG A 205 0.24 -14.48 -11.97
N PHE A 206 0.05 -15.76 -11.63
CA PHE A 206 -1.08 -16.54 -12.13
C PHE A 206 -2.37 -16.28 -11.35
N ALA A 207 -2.25 -16.05 -10.06
CA ALA A 207 -3.36 -15.53 -9.28
C ALA A 207 -3.87 -14.22 -9.89
N ASP A 208 -2.96 -13.36 -10.40
CA ASP A 208 -3.31 -12.13 -11.11
C ASP A 208 -4.20 -12.37 -12.35
N CYS A 209 -4.04 -13.50 -13.03
CA CYS A 209 -4.84 -13.85 -14.21
C CYS A 209 -6.24 -14.35 -13.88
N ALA A 210 -6.54 -14.75 -12.65
CA ALA A 210 -7.84 -15.25 -12.25
C ALA A 210 -8.90 -14.14 -12.18
N ASP A 211 -10.13 -14.49 -12.52
CA ASP A 211 -11.30 -13.60 -12.50
C ASP A 211 -12.17 -13.84 -11.26
N ALA A 212 -12.08 -15.04 -10.66
CA ALA A 212 -12.70 -15.41 -9.39
C ALA A 212 -11.87 -16.50 -8.70
N VAL A 213 -12.16 -16.74 -7.42
CA VAL A 213 -11.46 -17.74 -6.60
C VAL A 213 -12.45 -18.79 -6.09
N LEU A 214 -12.10 -20.06 -6.30
CA LEU A 214 -12.73 -21.20 -5.64
C LEU A 214 -11.85 -21.63 -4.48
N TRP A 215 -12.30 -21.35 -3.26
CA TRP A 215 -11.56 -21.75 -2.06
C TRP A 215 -12.04 -23.11 -1.56
N LEU A 216 -11.23 -24.14 -1.76
CA LEU A 216 -11.53 -25.49 -1.36
C LEU A 216 -11.05 -25.78 0.07
N THR A 217 -11.97 -26.17 0.94
CA THR A 217 -11.69 -26.60 2.30
C THR A 217 -12.28 -27.98 2.53
N SER A 218 -11.60 -28.84 3.30
CA SER A 218 -12.10 -30.19 3.58
C SER A 218 -13.15 -30.17 4.69
N SER A 219 -14.20 -30.96 4.55
CA SER A 219 -15.22 -31.13 5.59
C SER A 219 -14.73 -31.78 6.88
N SER A 220 -13.52 -32.42 6.87
CA SER A 220 -12.86 -32.94 8.06
C SER A 220 -12.16 -31.86 8.90
N THR A 221 -11.80 -30.74 8.28
CA THR A 221 -11.17 -29.58 8.92
C THR A 221 -11.76 -28.28 8.32
N PRO A 222 -13.08 -28.06 8.48
CA PRO A 222 -13.73 -26.95 7.82
C PRO A 222 -13.26 -25.61 8.39
N GLY A 223 -13.17 -24.60 7.53
CA GLY A 223 -12.97 -23.22 7.95
C GLY A 223 -11.56 -22.89 8.46
N GLN A 224 -10.50 -23.47 7.89
CA GLN A 224 -9.14 -23.00 8.13
C GLN A 224 -8.92 -21.65 7.45
N VAL A 225 -9.59 -20.62 8.00
CA VAL A 225 -9.63 -19.26 7.43
C VAL A 225 -8.28 -18.55 7.37
N GLN A 226 -7.23 -19.11 8.00
CA GLN A 226 -5.85 -18.61 7.82
C GLN A 226 -5.40 -18.68 6.35
N GLU A 227 -5.96 -19.60 5.55
CA GLU A 227 -5.71 -19.64 4.10
C GLU A 227 -6.16 -18.35 3.38
N LEU A 228 -7.11 -17.61 3.97
CA LEU A 228 -7.56 -16.33 3.43
C LEU A 228 -6.51 -15.22 3.57
N ASP A 229 -5.54 -15.34 4.50
CA ASP A 229 -4.40 -14.42 4.59
C ASP A 229 -3.57 -14.48 3.30
N GLU A 230 -3.39 -15.68 2.75
CA GLU A 230 -2.65 -15.90 1.50
C GLU A 230 -3.39 -15.32 0.29
N LEU A 231 -4.73 -15.37 0.31
CA LEU A 231 -5.60 -14.81 -0.72
C LEU A 231 -5.88 -13.31 -0.54
N ALA A 232 -5.44 -12.71 0.56
CA ALA A 232 -5.77 -11.32 0.87
C ALA A 232 -5.42 -10.35 -0.27
N GLY A 233 -4.28 -10.56 -0.93
CA GLY A 233 -3.88 -9.76 -2.10
C GLY A 233 -4.87 -9.86 -3.26
N GLU A 234 -5.40 -11.06 -3.53
CA GLU A 234 -6.37 -11.31 -4.60
C GLU A 234 -7.74 -10.73 -4.27
N LEU A 235 -8.15 -10.90 -3.01
CA LEU A 235 -9.43 -10.42 -2.52
C LEU A 235 -9.46 -8.89 -2.41
N ARG A 236 -8.34 -8.22 -2.11
CA ARG A 236 -8.24 -6.75 -2.15
C ARG A 236 -8.58 -6.16 -3.51
N ARG A 237 -8.43 -6.93 -4.59
CA ARG A 237 -8.78 -6.55 -5.96
C ARG A 237 -10.26 -6.67 -6.26
N GLY A 238 -11.06 -7.15 -5.32
CA GLY A 238 -12.50 -7.34 -5.51
C GLY A 238 -12.86 -8.58 -6.32
N LYS A 239 -12.03 -9.63 -6.31
CA LYS A 239 -12.36 -10.92 -6.93
C LYS A 239 -13.42 -11.64 -6.12
N PRO A 240 -14.47 -12.19 -6.77
CA PRO A 240 -15.45 -13.01 -6.08
C PRO A 240 -14.82 -14.28 -5.50
N LEU A 241 -15.23 -14.66 -4.29
CA LEU A 241 -14.76 -15.84 -3.56
C LEU A 241 -15.90 -16.81 -3.34
N LEU A 242 -15.79 -18.03 -3.85
CA LEU A 242 -16.72 -19.13 -3.59
C LEU A 242 -16.03 -20.20 -2.73
N PRO A 243 -16.41 -20.37 -1.46
CA PRO A 243 -15.97 -21.49 -0.65
C PRO A 243 -16.63 -22.79 -1.11
N VAL A 244 -15.81 -23.84 -1.30
CA VAL A 244 -16.28 -25.18 -1.64
C VAL A 244 -15.81 -26.17 -0.59
N ILE A 245 -16.73 -26.76 0.15
CA ILE A 245 -16.46 -27.74 1.21
C ILE A 245 -16.45 -29.12 0.56
N THR A 246 -15.26 -29.66 0.38
CA THR A 246 -15.05 -30.97 -0.22
C THR A 246 -15.15 -32.11 0.79
N ARG A 247 -15.13 -33.36 0.32
CA ARG A 247 -15.24 -34.58 1.17
C ARG A 247 -16.45 -34.52 2.08
N SER A 248 -17.60 -34.07 1.54
CA SER A 248 -18.87 -34.03 2.26
C SER A 248 -19.54 -35.41 2.30
N ASP A 249 -18.76 -36.39 2.66
CA ASP A 249 -19.09 -37.80 2.89
C ASP A 249 -18.67 -38.24 4.30
N ARG A 250 -19.19 -39.38 4.74
CA ARG A 250 -18.84 -40.01 6.00
C ARG A 250 -18.99 -41.52 5.92
N TYR A 251 -18.23 -42.26 6.76
CA TYR A 251 -18.46 -43.68 6.94
C TYR A 251 -19.67 -43.89 7.86
N GLU A 252 -20.58 -44.73 7.42
CA GLU A 252 -21.69 -45.26 8.21
C GLU A 252 -21.52 -46.79 8.34
N GLU A 253 -21.80 -47.34 9.51
CA GLU A 253 -21.83 -48.79 9.73
C GLU A 253 -23.23 -49.27 9.40
N ASP A 254 -23.32 -50.23 8.46
CA ASP A 254 -24.57 -50.85 8.04
C ASP A 254 -24.43 -52.37 8.20
N GLU A 255 -25.50 -53.05 8.55
CA GLU A 255 -25.51 -54.49 8.67
C GLU A 255 -25.98 -55.10 7.34
N ILE A 256 -25.03 -55.76 6.65
CA ILE A 256 -25.29 -56.45 5.39
C ILE A 256 -25.00 -57.92 5.62
N ASP A 257 -25.99 -58.79 5.40
CA ASP A 257 -25.90 -60.23 5.56
C ASP A 257 -25.37 -60.68 6.95
N GLY A 258 -25.71 -59.93 8.03
CA GLY A 258 -25.27 -60.21 9.39
C GLY A 258 -23.85 -59.75 9.72
N ALA A 259 -23.16 -59.05 8.83
CA ALA A 259 -21.86 -58.46 9.04
C ALA A 259 -21.93 -56.93 9.06
N LEU A 260 -21.27 -56.29 10.03
CA LEU A 260 -21.11 -54.85 10.07
C LEU A 260 -20.12 -54.41 8.98
N VAL A 261 -20.60 -53.68 8.00
CA VAL A 261 -19.82 -53.16 6.88
C VAL A 261 -19.77 -51.64 6.96
N LYS A 262 -18.58 -51.05 6.84
CA LYS A 262 -18.44 -49.61 6.75
C LYS A 262 -18.66 -49.14 5.31
N LEU A 263 -19.73 -48.42 5.10
CA LEU A 263 -20.10 -47.85 3.81
C LEU A 263 -19.84 -46.34 3.83
N MET A 264 -19.25 -45.83 2.74
CA MET A 264 -19.16 -44.40 2.53
C MET A 264 -20.51 -43.86 2.04
N ARG A 265 -21.03 -42.81 2.68
CA ARG A 265 -22.29 -42.18 2.31
C ARG A 265 -22.12 -40.67 2.28
N ASN A 266 -22.94 -40.01 1.50
CA ASN A 266 -23.06 -38.55 1.54
C ASN A 266 -23.51 -38.08 2.94
N LYS A 267 -22.90 -37.00 3.45
CA LYS A 267 -23.39 -36.34 4.68
C LYS A 267 -24.84 -35.86 4.51
N PRO A 268 -25.67 -35.97 5.55
CA PRO A 268 -27.03 -35.41 5.53
C PRO A 268 -27.04 -33.92 5.18
N THR A 269 -28.12 -33.46 4.56
CA THR A 269 -28.28 -32.05 4.17
C THR A 269 -28.19 -31.09 5.36
N ALA A 270 -28.71 -31.50 6.54
CA ALA A 270 -28.60 -30.69 7.76
C ALA A 270 -27.14 -30.48 8.20
N ASP A 271 -26.33 -31.56 8.20
CA ASP A 271 -24.90 -31.49 8.57
C ASP A 271 -24.11 -30.61 7.58
N ARG A 272 -24.40 -30.73 6.27
CA ARG A 272 -23.82 -29.88 5.23
C ARG A 272 -24.18 -28.41 5.45
N GLY A 273 -25.49 -28.12 5.69
CA GLY A 273 -25.95 -26.77 5.94
C GLY A 273 -25.31 -26.13 7.18
N GLY A 274 -25.13 -26.90 8.25
CA GLY A 274 -24.41 -26.44 9.45
C GLY A 274 -22.95 -26.09 9.15
N GLN A 275 -22.23 -26.95 8.39
CA GLN A 275 -20.86 -26.69 7.99
C GLN A 275 -20.72 -25.48 7.04
N GLU A 276 -21.66 -25.31 6.12
CA GLU A 276 -21.71 -24.18 5.21
C GLU A 276 -21.90 -22.86 5.96
N ALA A 277 -22.81 -22.86 6.97
CA ALA A 277 -23.04 -21.68 7.81
C ALA A 277 -21.79 -21.32 8.63
N ASP A 278 -21.13 -22.29 9.27
CA ASP A 278 -19.91 -22.09 10.05
C ASP A 278 -18.75 -21.55 9.18
N VAL A 279 -18.54 -22.11 7.98
CA VAL A 279 -17.52 -21.63 7.05
C VAL A 279 -17.83 -20.21 6.57
N ALA A 280 -19.11 -19.90 6.29
CA ALA A 280 -19.52 -18.56 5.87
C ALA A 280 -19.27 -17.51 6.96
N GLU A 281 -19.58 -17.83 8.21
CA GLU A 281 -19.39 -16.93 9.35
C GLU A 281 -17.92 -16.64 9.59
N ARG A 282 -17.10 -17.68 9.72
CA ARG A 282 -15.64 -17.54 9.92
C ARG A 282 -14.97 -16.81 8.77
N ALA A 283 -15.39 -17.08 7.53
CA ALA A 283 -14.85 -16.36 6.38
C ALA A 283 -15.21 -14.87 6.40
N ARG A 284 -16.46 -14.50 6.78
CA ARG A 284 -16.85 -13.09 6.92
C ARG A 284 -16.05 -12.37 7.99
N GLU A 285 -15.91 -12.99 9.17
CA GLU A 285 -15.10 -12.43 10.26
C GLU A 285 -13.66 -12.20 9.82
N LYS A 286 -13.05 -13.20 9.16
CA LYS A 286 -11.67 -13.09 8.68
C LYS A 286 -11.51 -12.01 7.64
N LEU A 287 -12.43 -11.90 6.67
CA LEU A 287 -12.42 -10.83 5.67
C LEU A 287 -12.55 -9.45 6.32
N ALA A 288 -13.41 -9.31 7.32
CA ALA A 288 -13.57 -8.07 8.07
C ALA A 288 -12.27 -7.67 8.81
N VAL A 289 -11.61 -8.62 9.47
CA VAL A 289 -10.30 -8.41 10.13
C VAL A 289 -9.23 -7.96 9.13
N LEU A 290 -9.25 -8.50 7.91
CA LEU A 290 -8.34 -8.13 6.82
C LEU A 290 -8.71 -6.80 6.13
N GLY A 291 -9.81 -6.16 6.53
CA GLY A 291 -10.32 -4.95 5.89
C GLY A 291 -10.81 -5.18 4.45
N LEU A 292 -11.31 -6.37 4.15
CA LEU A 292 -11.76 -6.79 2.83
C LEU A 292 -13.29 -6.69 2.71
N ASP A 293 -13.76 -6.47 1.47
CA ASP A 293 -15.19 -6.37 1.19
C ASP A 293 -15.87 -7.76 1.31
N VAL A 294 -16.73 -7.90 2.29
CA VAL A 294 -17.51 -9.13 2.55
C VAL A 294 -18.49 -9.46 1.41
N ALA A 295 -18.91 -8.48 0.60
CA ALA A 295 -19.79 -8.70 -0.54
C ALA A 295 -19.18 -9.61 -1.63
N GLN A 296 -17.86 -9.79 -1.62
CA GLN A 296 -17.17 -10.72 -2.53
C GLN A 296 -17.41 -12.19 -2.16
N LEU A 297 -17.74 -12.49 -0.90
CA LEU A 297 -17.97 -13.85 -0.42
C LEU A 297 -19.32 -14.38 -0.93
N ARG A 298 -19.25 -15.49 -1.66
CA ARG A 298 -20.46 -16.23 -2.11
C ARG A 298 -20.84 -17.28 -1.07
N PRO A 299 -22.12 -17.71 -1.04
CA PRO A 299 -22.54 -18.78 -0.13
C PRO A 299 -21.71 -20.05 -0.34
N PRO A 300 -21.17 -20.68 0.72
CA PRO A 300 -20.43 -21.94 0.61
C PRO A 300 -21.27 -23.08 0.07
N VAL A 301 -20.62 -24.02 -0.62
CA VAL A 301 -21.29 -25.21 -1.16
C VAL A 301 -20.51 -26.46 -0.75
N SER A 302 -21.20 -27.49 -0.25
CA SER A 302 -20.64 -28.76 0.15
C SER A 302 -20.79 -29.80 -0.95
N VAL A 303 -19.68 -30.49 -1.29
CA VAL A 303 -19.62 -31.51 -2.34
C VAL A 303 -18.84 -32.77 -1.92
N SER A 304 -19.19 -33.91 -2.49
CA SER A 304 -18.40 -35.14 -2.45
C SER A 304 -18.11 -35.67 -3.85
N VAL A 305 -16.91 -35.40 -4.34
CA VAL A 305 -16.42 -35.95 -5.63
C VAL A 305 -16.35 -37.47 -5.56
N HIS A 306 -15.96 -38.03 -4.41
CA HIS A 306 -15.88 -39.48 -4.21
C HIS A 306 -17.25 -40.15 -4.42
N MET A 307 -18.30 -39.64 -3.77
CA MET A 307 -19.64 -40.22 -3.87
C MET A 307 -20.24 -40.03 -5.28
N ALA A 308 -20.01 -38.89 -5.91
CA ALA A 308 -20.45 -38.68 -7.30
C ALA A 308 -19.90 -39.76 -8.23
N ARG A 309 -18.60 -40.06 -8.11
CA ARG A 309 -17.95 -41.12 -8.92
C ARG A 309 -18.36 -42.52 -8.51
N ALA A 310 -18.40 -42.83 -7.22
CA ALA A 310 -18.73 -44.15 -6.72
C ALA A 310 -20.15 -44.59 -7.15
N GLU A 311 -21.09 -43.67 -7.29
CA GLU A 311 -22.46 -43.90 -7.74
C GLU A 311 -22.66 -43.72 -9.24
N GLY A 312 -21.56 -43.71 -10.02
CA GLY A 312 -21.57 -43.73 -11.49
C GLY A 312 -21.95 -42.43 -12.19
N GLU A 313 -21.80 -41.30 -11.50
CA GLU A 313 -22.02 -39.95 -12.03
C GLU A 313 -23.41 -39.72 -12.66
N SER A 314 -24.40 -40.52 -12.24
CA SER A 314 -25.80 -40.34 -12.68
C SER A 314 -26.34 -38.99 -12.19
N PRO A 315 -27.37 -38.41 -12.80
CA PRO A 315 -27.97 -37.16 -12.34
C PRO A 315 -28.38 -37.21 -10.85
N ALA A 316 -28.89 -38.33 -10.39
CA ALA A 316 -29.28 -38.51 -8.98
C ALA A 316 -28.03 -38.54 -8.06
N ALA A 317 -26.95 -39.23 -8.48
CA ALA A 317 -25.68 -39.29 -7.75
C ALA A 317 -25.01 -37.90 -7.67
N MET A 318 -25.02 -37.15 -8.77
CA MET A 318 -24.48 -35.79 -8.84
C MET A 318 -25.26 -34.85 -7.91
N ALA A 319 -26.59 -34.90 -7.93
CA ALA A 319 -27.44 -34.11 -7.03
C ALA A 319 -27.20 -34.49 -5.56
N ALA A 320 -27.20 -35.80 -5.23
CA ALA A 320 -26.93 -36.29 -3.86
C ALA A 320 -25.52 -35.91 -3.37
N ALA A 321 -24.53 -35.88 -4.26
CA ALA A 321 -23.17 -35.45 -3.96
C ALA A 321 -23.01 -33.91 -3.86
N GLY A 322 -24.06 -33.12 -4.12
CA GLY A 322 -24.05 -31.65 -4.03
C GLY A 322 -23.53 -30.95 -5.28
N MET A 323 -23.28 -31.68 -6.38
CA MET A 323 -22.70 -31.11 -7.60
C MET A 323 -23.67 -30.15 -8.30
N ASP A 324 -24.98 -30.41 -8.28
CA ASP A 324 -25.97 -29.49 -8.84
C ASP A 324 -25.93 -28.13 -8.15
N ARG A 325 -25.79 -28.12 -6.81
CA ARG A 325 -25.61 -26.89 -6.04
C ARG A 325 -24.32 -26.17 -6.36
N LEU A 326 -23.23 -26.93 -6.61
CA LEU A 326 -21.96 -26.36 -7.06
C LEU A 326 -22.11 -25.71 -8.44
N TYR A 327 -22.74 -26.38 -9.42
CA TYR A 327 -22.96 -25.80 -10.74
C TYR A 327 -23.86 -24.56 -10.69
N ALA A 328 -24.89 -24.56 -9.86
CA ALA A 328 -25.72 -23.37 -9.63
C ALA A 328 -24.90 -22.21 -9.02
N ALA A 329 -24.03 -22.50 -8.05
CA ALA A 329 -23.14 -21.51 -7.44
C ALA A 329 -22.08 -20.99 -8.42
N LEU A 330 -21.49 -21.87 -9.25
CA LEU A 330 -20.56 -21.49 -10.31
C LEU A 330 -21.25 -20.61 -11.36
N ARG A 331 -22.48 -20.93 -11.74
CA ARG A 331 -23.30 -20.10 -12.63
C ARG A 331 -23.52 -18.71 -12.06
N ALA A 332 -23.88 -18.62 -10.77
CA ALA A 332 -24.03 -17.34 -10.08
C ALA A 332 -22.69 -16.57 -9.94
N LEU A 333 -21.55 -17.26 -10.06
CA LEU A 333 -20.22 -16.66 -10.03
C LEU A 333 -19.80 -16.06 -11.37
N VAL A 334 -20.34 -16.54 -12.51
CA VAL A 334 -19.93 -16.12 -13.86
C VAL A 334 -20.09 -14.61 -14.05
N SER A 335 -21.26 -14.05 -13.70
CA SER A 335 -21.54 -12.62 -13.87
C SER A 335 -20.56 -11.72 -13.06
N PRO A 336 -20.33 -11.92 -11.75
CA PRO A 336 -19.34 -11.14 -11.02
C PRO A 336 -17.90 -11.39 -11.48
N ALA A 337 -17.57 -12.61 -11.94
CA ALA A 337 -16.25 -12.89 -12.54
C ALA A 337 -16.03 -12.10 -13.84
N LEU A 338 -17.05 -12.01 -14.70
CA LEU A 338 -17.02 -11.20 -15.90
C LEU A 338 -16.94 -9.70 -15.59
N ALA A 339 -17.66 -9.22 -14.58
CA ALA A 339 -17.56 -7.83 -14.15
C ALA A 339 -16.13 -7.50 -13.66
N TYR A 340 -15.52 -8.38 -12.87
CA TYR A 340 -14.11 -8.23 -12.48
C TYR A 340 -13.18 -8.27 -13.70
N ARG A 341 -13.37 -9.23 -14.60
CA ARG A 341 -12.54 -9.38 -15.79
C ARG A 341 -12.49 -8.13 -16.65
N ARG A 342 -13.63 -7.45 -16.83
CA ARG A 342 -13.70 -6.21 -17.61
C ARG A 342 -12.79 -5.12 -17.06
N ARG A 343 -12.67 -4.98 -15.72
CA ARG A 343 -11.82 -3.99 -15.06
C ARG A 343 -10.41 -4.48 -14.71
N LYS A 344 -10.12 -5.76 -14.86
CA LYS A 344 -8.87 -6.40 -14.47
C LYS A 344 -7.58 -5.69 -14.92
N PRO A 345 -7.43 -5.21 -16.19
CA PRO A 345 -6.25 -4.47 -16.60
C PRO A 345 -6.02 -3.20 -15.75
N ALA A 346 -7.09 -2.50 -15.38
CA ALA A 346 -7.01 -1.33 -14.50
C ALA A 346 -6.74 -1.74 -13.05
N GLU A 347 -7.31 -2.83 -12.54
CA GLU A 347 -7.03 -3.36 -11.20
C GLU A 347 -5.57 -3.80 -11.02
N VAL A 348 -4.95 -4.39 -12.04
CA VAL A 348 -3.52 -4.77 -12.02
C VAL A 348 -2.64 -3.52 -11.88
N ARG A 349 -2.92 -2.47 -12.66
CA ARG A 349 -2.19 -1.20 -12.57
C ARG A 349 -2.44 -0.47 -11.26
N LEU A 350 -3.69 -0.42 -10.81
CA LEU A 350 -4.06 0.16 -9.53
C LEU A 350 -3.31 -0.50 -8.37
N ARG A 351 -3.23 -1.83 -8.38
CA ARG A 351 -2.47 -2.57 -7.39
C ARG A 351 -0.99 -2.19 -7.40
N HIS A 352 -0.38 -2.13 -8.59
CA HIS A 352 1.02 -1.73 -8.70
C HIS A 352 1.25 -0.35 -8.10
N LEU A 353 0.37 0.62 -8.37
CA LEU A 353 0.46 1.96 -7.80
C LEU A 353 0.28 1.95 -6.27
N ASP A 354 -0.63 1.14 -5.75
CA ASP A 354 -0.94 1.06 -4.33
C ASP A 354 0.16 0.31 -3.53
N GLU A 355 0.48 -0.92 -3.94
CA GLU A 355 1.38 -1.80 -3.18
C GLU A 355 2.86 -1.46 -3.43
N THR A 356 3.22 -1.10 -4.66
CA THR A 356 4.61 -0.84 -5.01
C THR A 356 4.95 0.64 -4.88
N VAL A 357 4.28 1.53 -5.63
CA VAL A 357 4.64 2.96 -5.67
C VAL A 357 4.36 3.63 -4.31
N VAL A 358 3.12 3.55 -3.82
CA VAL A 358 2.75 4.13 -2.51
C VAL A 358 3.40 3.36 -1.37
N GLY A 359 3.47 2.02 -1.47
CA GLY A 359 4.12 1.17 -0.48
C GLY A 359 5.59 1.50 -0.27
N GLU A 360 6.36 1.71 -1.34
CA GLU A 360 7.77 2.10 -1.25
C GLU A 360 7.96 3.52 -0.71
N LEU A 361 7.12 4.48 -1.11
CA LEU A 361 7.13 5.83 -0.56
C LEU A 361 6.85 5.82 0.96
N ASN A 362 5.89 5.01 1.40
CA ASN A 362 5.58 4.84 2.82
C ASN A 362 6.68 4.12 3.60
N ALA A 363 7.39 3.19 2.98
CA ALA A 363 8.47 2.45 3.62
C ALA A 363 9.79 3.23 3.69
N ARG A 364 10.08 4.11 2.72
CA ARG A 364 11.38 4.79 2.59
C ARG A 364 11.28 6.30 2.83
N ALA A 365 10.39 7.00 2.12
CA ALA A 365 10.33 8.46 2.16
C ALA A 365 9.65 8.98 3.43
N ARG A 366 8.55 8.38 3.84
CA ARG A 366 7.80 8.82 5.04
C ARG A 366 8.60 8.75 6.33
N PRO A 367 9.33 7.65 6.66
CA PRO A 367 10.16 7.63 7.86
C PRO A 367 11.28 8.67 7.86
N ALA A 368 11.91 8.92 6.71
CA ALA A 368 12.94 9.95 6.59
C ALA A 368 12.36 11.36 6.81
N LEU A 369 11.16 11.62 6.31
CA LEU A 369 10.44 12.87 6.51
C LEU A 369 10.03 13.08 7.98
N GLU A 370 9.53 12.06 8.65
CA GLU A 370 9.18 12.14 10.08
C GLU A 370 10.42 12.36 10.96
N GLN A 371 11.54 11.71 10.65
CA GLN A 371 12.81 11.95 11.33
C GLN A 371 13.33 13.37 11.11
N LEU A 372 13.15 13.94 9.91
CA LEU A 372 13.49 15.34 9.66
C LEU A 372 12.63 16.28 10.48
N LYS A 373 11.30 16.09 10.50
CA LYS A 373 10.37 16.93 11.30
C LYS A 373 10.74 16.89 12.78
N ALA A 374 10.97 15.71 13.34
CA ALA A 374 11.37 15.56 14.73
C ALA A 374 12.69 16.29 15.06
N ALA A 375 13.68 16.20 14.15
CA ALA A 375 14.95 16.91 14.31
C ALA A 375 14.79 18.43 14.21
N LEU A 376 13.90 18.93 13.34
CA LEU A 376 13.58 20.36 13.24
C LEU A 376 12.93 20.89 14.52
N ASP A 377 12.00 20.15 15.11
CA ASP A 377 11.35 20.52 16.36
C ASP A 377 12.34 20.55 17.52
N ASP A 378 13.25 19.57 17.60
CA ASP A 378 14.30 19.52 18.63
C ASP A 378 15.26 20.71 18.51
N VAL A 379 15.76 21.00 17.31
CA VAL A 379 16.68 22.12 17.07
C VAL A 379 15.98 23.45 17.30
N ALA A 380 14.72 23.61 16.89
CA ALA A 380 13.95 24.82 17.16
C ALA A 380 13.78 25.06 18.67
N GLY A 381 13.53 24.02 19.45
CA GLY A 381 13.47 24.10 20.92
C GLY A 381 14.78 24.51 21.59
N GLN A 382 15.93 24.24 20.95
CA GLN A 382 17.24 24.61 21.48
C GLN A 382 17.66 26.06 21.17
N LEU A 383 17.03 26.72 20.16
CA LEU A 383 17.45 28.05 19.71
C LEU A 383 17.39 29.12 20.80
N GLU A 384 16.41 29.10 21.67
CA GLU A 384 16.31 30.05 22.81
C GLU A 384 17.51 29.91 23.75
N CYS A 385 17.88 28.68 24.09
CA CYS A 385 19.03 28.43 24.97
C CYS A 385 20.34 28.84 24.27
N ARG A 386 20.51 28.57 22.98
CA ARG A 386 21.69 28.99 22.21
C ARG A 386 21.80 30.51 22.11
N GLY A 387 20.68 31.23 21.94
CA GLY A 387 20.65 32.70 21.96
C GLY A 387 21.09 33.28 23.28
N ALA A 388 20.59 32.75 24.39
CA ALA A 388 21.00 33.16 25.72
C ALA A 388 22.50 32.91 26.03
N GLN A 389 22.99 31.74 25.60
CA GLN A 389 24.42 31.39 25.70
C GLN A 389 25.29 32.31 24.85
N ALA A 390 24.87 32.58 23.61
CA ALA A 390 25.57 33.51 22.73
C ALA A 390 25.72 34.91 23.31
N GLN A 391 24.65 35.44 23.92
CA GLN A 391 24.68 36.71 24.65
C GLN A 391 25.68 36.68 25.82
N GLU A 392 25.64 35.63 26.63
CA GLU A 392 26.52 35.47 27.77
C GLU A 392 28.00 35.36 27.37
N ASP A 393 28.31 34.64 26.30
CA ASP A 393 29.68 34.45 25.80
C ASP A 393 30.27 35.76 25.26
N VAL A 394 29.49 36.57 24.52
CA VAL A 394 29.91 37.92 24.12
C VAL A 394 30.22 38.77 25.34
N TRP A 395 29.33 38.77 26.35
CA TRP A 395 29.52 39.51 27.59
C TRP A 395 30.80 39.11 28.29
N ARG A 396 31.03 37.82 28.49
CA ARG A 396 32.23 37.27 29.15
C ARG A 396 33.52 37.57 28.39
N ALA A 397 33.45 37.66 27.06
CA ALA A 397 34.62 37.92 26.22
C ALA A 397 35.02 39.42 26.25
N VAL A 398 34.08 40.34 26.35
CA VAL A 398 34.35 41.77 26.12
C VAL A 398 34.34 42.60 27.41
N VAL A 399 33.39 42.41 28.31
CA VAL A 399 33.27 43.26 29.51
C VAL A 399 34.51 43.19 30.41
N PRO A 400 35.13 42.04 30.65
CA PRO A 400 36.36 41.99 31.47
C PRO A 400 37.56 42.74 30.89
N LEU A 401 37.54 43.11 29.61
CA LEU A 401 38.59 43.90 28.96
C LEU A 401 38.48 45.41 29.26
N LEU A 402 37.29 45.88 29.68
CA LEU A 402 37.01 47.31 29.88
C LEU A 402 37.97 48.00 30.83
N PRO A 403 38.31 47.49 32.05
CA PRO A 403 39.24 48.13 32.94
C PRO A 403 40.60 48.42 32.30
N ASP A 404 41.18 47.41 31.65
CA ASP A 404 42.49 47.56 31.04
C ASP A 404 42.47 48.53 29.83
N LEU A 405 41.40 48.50 29.04
CA LEU A 405 41.21 49.45 27.93
C LEU A 405 41.04 50.89 28.43
N LEU A 406 40.30 51.12 29.50
CA LEU A 406 40.12 52.42 30.11
C LEU A 406 41.44 52.95 30.68
N ASP A 407 42.18 52.12 31.42
CA ASP A 407 43.47 52.50 31.97
C ASP A 407 44.50 52.85 30.91
N ALA A 408 44.56 52.12 29.81
CA ALA A 408 45.47 52.37 28.68
C ALA A 408 45.22 53.73 28.01
N HIS A 409 43.97 54.20 27.95
CA HIS A 409 43.56 55.44 27.28
C HIS A 409 43.32 56.61 28.23
N ALA A 410 43.35 56.44 29.56
CA ALA A 410 43.05 57.44 30.55
C ALA A 410 43.96 58.67 30.47
N ARG A 411 45.27 58.49 30.23
CA ARG A 411 46.25 59.58 30.18
C ARG A 411 46.00 60.54 29.00
N GLU A 412 45.58 60.03 27.88
CA GLU A 412 45.33 60.79 26.63
C GLU A 412 43.89 61.28 26.55
N ARG A 413 43.02 60.90 27.47
CA ARG A 413 41.57 61.14 27.46
C ARG A 413 40.90 60.64 26.18
N ASP A 414 41.47 59.56 25.55
CA ASP A 414 41.03 59.03 24.25
C ASP A 414 39.86 58.07 24.45
N ALA A 415 38.66 58.59 24.73
CA ALA A 415 37.45 57.78 24.81
C ALA A 415 37.06 57.14 23.48
N ASP A 416 37.41 57.73 22.34
CA ASP A 416 37.19 57.17 21.02
C ASP A 416 38.10 55.98 20.73
N GLY A 417 39.32 55.99 21.26
CA GLY A 417 40.21 54.84 21.24
C GLY A 417 39.65 53.63 21.97
N VAL A 418 39.10 53.88 23.17
CA VAL A 418 38.40 52.84 23.95
C VAL A 418 37.23 52.28 23.10
N ARG A 419 36.37 53.13 22.54
CA ARG A 419 35.23 52.72 21.70
C ARG A 419 35.67 51.86 20.50
N ARG A 420 36.71 52.28 19.77
CA ARG A 420 37.25 51.50 18.62
C ARG A 420 37.77 50.15 19.06
N ASN A 421 38.40 50.05 20.20
CA ASN A 421 38.92 48.79 20.73
C ASN A 421 37.79 47.86 21.21
N VAL A 422 36.77 48.41 21.87
CA VAL A 422 35.57 47.66 22.22
C VAL A 422 34.85 47.16 20.99
N SER A 423 34.66 47.97 19.93
CA SER A 423 34.05 47.54 18.69
C SER A 423 34.79 46.35 18.09
N ARG A 424 36.13 46.41 18.02
CA ARG A 424 36.94 45.27 17.50
C ARG A 424 36.86 44.01 18.37
N ALA A 425 36.82 44.19 19.68
CA ALA A 425 36.64 43.07 20.62
C ALA A 425 35.24 42.41 20.42
N LEU A 426 34.19 43.23 20.26
CA LEU A 426 32.86 42.73 19.94
C LEU A 426 32.79 41.98 18.60
N GLU A 427 33.37 42.53 17.53
CA GLU A 427 33.43 41.87 16.23
C GLU A 427 34.11 40.51 16.33
N SER A 428 35.26 40.43 17.04
CA SER A 428 35.97 39.18 17.25
C SER A 428 35.19 38.16 18.07
N ALA A 429 34.64 38.60 19.19
CA ALA A 429 33.81 37.75 20.06
C ALA A 429 32.57 37.23 19.34
N TRP A 430 31.93 38.09 18.56
CA TRP A 430 30.75 37.71 17.79
C TRP A 430 31.07 36.65 16.69
N ALA A 431 32.17 36.80 16.00
CA ALA A 431 32.60 35.80 15.00
C ALA A 431 32.82 34.40 15.62
N GLU A 432 33.38 34.35 16.83
CA GLU A 432 33.58 33.12 17.60
C GLU A 432 32.25 32.52 18.07
N VAL A 433 31.34 33.39 18.56
CA VAL A 433 29.99 33.01 18.99
C VAL A 433 29.17 32.44 17.82
N LEU A 434 29.25 33.05 16.63
CA LEU A 434 28.59 32.52 15.44
C LEU A 434 29.10 31.13 15.08
N ASP A 435 30.40 30.89 15.14
CA ASP A 435 30.98 29.57 14.84
C ASP A 435 30.65 28.53 15.93
N THR A 436 30.38 28.96 17.15
CA THR A 436 30.08 28.06 18.28
C THR A 436 28.60 27.70 18.33
N HIS A 437 27.69 28.68 18.27
CA HIS A 437 26.27 28.50 18.54
C HIS A 437 25.39 28.41 17.30
N PHE A 438 25.82 29.00 16.15
CA PHE A 438 25.02 29.12 14.93
C PHE A 438 25.71 28.55 13.69
N ARG A 439 26.78 27.77 13.87
CA ARG A 439 27.61 27.23 12.78
C ARG A 439 26.84 26.43 11.75
N ASP A 440 25.67 25.86 12.10
CA ASP A 440 24.87 25.02 11.21
C ASP A 440 24.12 25.82 10.14
N TYR A 441 24.10 27.16 10.29
CA TYR A 441 23.32 28.05 9.44
C TYR A 441 24.21 28.89 8.52
N ARG A 442 23.70 29.23 7.33
CA ARG A 442 24.29 30.23 6.45
C ARG A 442 23.63 31.57 6.70
N LEU A 443 24.09 32.23 7.75
CA LEU A 443 23.58 33.56 8.09
C LEU A 443 24.01 34.56 7.01
N GLY A 444 23.06 35.32 6.47
CA GLY A 444 23.28 36.33 5.44
C GLY A 444 24.05 37.55 5.97
N ARG A 445 24.42 38.46 5.07
CA ARG A 445 25.01 39.76 5.47
C ARG A 445 24.06 40.58 6.35
N ASP A 446 22.78 40.40 6.18
CA ASP A 446 21.74 41.06 6.97
C ASP A 446 21.65 40.51 8.40
N ALA A 447 22.20 39.33 8.66
CA ALA A 447 22.34 38.76 10.02
C ALA A 447 23.54 39.32 10.80
N GLN A 448 24.32 40.22 10.22
CA GLN A 448 25.33 40.93 10.97
C GLN A 448 24.65 41.95 11.89
N PRO A 449 24.98 41.97 13.19
CA PRO A 449 24.42 42.95 14.08
C PRO A 449 24.78 44.36 13.60
N ALA A 450 23.93 45.34 13.93
CA ALA A 450 24.24 46.75 13.67
C ALA A 450 25.62 47.09 14.24
N PRO A 451 26.41 47.96 13.59
CA PRO A 451 27.68 48.38 14.11
C PRO A 451 27.51 48.89 15.55
N PHE A 452 28.48 48.56 16.40
CA PHE A 452 28.48 49.07 17.75
C PHE A 452 28.75 50.58 17.73
N GLU A 453 27.75 51.39 17.99
CA GLU A 453 27.82 52.84 18.01
C GLU A 453 27.63 53.35 19.46
N PRO A 454 28.68 53.43 20.25
CA PRO A 454 28.59 53.92 21.62
C PRO A 454 28.28 55.41 21.66
N ALA A 455 27.49 55.83 22.64
CA ALA A 455 27.11 57.25 22.85
C ALA A 455 28.34 58.16 22.91
N PRO A 456 28.44 59.20 22.09
CA PRO A 456 29.63 60.02 21.98
C PRO A 456 29.86 60.96 23.15
N ASP A 457 28.81 61.22 23.94
CA ASP A 457 28.79 62.28 24.92
C ASP A 457 29.41 61.91 26.31
N ILE A 458 29.84 60.64 26.48
CA ILE A 458 30.39 60.16 27.76
C ILE A 458 31.89 59.90 27.56
N GLY A 459 32.74 60.61 28.31
CA GLY A 459 34.18 60.48 28.25
C GLY A 459 34.82 60.37 29.65
N PHE A 460 36.13 60.54 29.69
CA PHE A 460 36.88 60.61 30.96
C PHE A 460 36.58 61.92 31.69
N GLU A 461 36.31 61.84 33.00
CA GLU A 461 36.15 63.01 33.91
C GLU A 461 37.43 63.23 34.72
N GLU A 462 37.85 64.47 34.84
CA GLU A 462 39.06 64.82 35.65
C GLU A 462 38.70 64.89 37.12
N ILE A 463 39.40 64.14 37.93
CA ILE A 463 39.28 64.21 39.40
C ILE A 463 40.14 65.37 39.87
N MET A 464 39.50 66.40 40.39
CA MET A 464 40.16 67.58 41.00
C MET A 464 40.12 67.47 42.53
N ILE A 465 41.27 67.58 43.18
CA ILE A 465 41.38 67.65 44.65
C ILE A 465 41.94 68.98 45.01
N GLU A 466 41.50 69.51 46.17
CA GLU A 466 42.01 70.76 46.75
C GLU A 466 43.26 70.41 47.57
N VAL A 467 44.43 70.95 47.17
CA VAL A 467 45.70 70.79 47.86
C VAL A 467 46.24 72.22 48.08
N ASP A 468 46.48 72.60 49.33
CA ASP A 468 47.06 73.89 49.71
C ASP A 468 46.31 75.14 49.17
N GLY A 469 44.97 75.05 49.04
CA GLY A 469 44.11 76.14 48.53
C GLY A 469 44.06 76.27 47.00
N GLY A 470 44.59 75.31 46.22
CA GLY A 470 44.49 75.21 44.77
C GLY A 470 43.97 73.86 44.33
N LEU A 471 43.19 73.88 43.20
CA LEU A 471 42.71 72.63 42.56
C LEU A 471 43.83 71.96 41.78
N GLN A 472 44.19 70.73 42.16
CA GLN A 472 45.12 69.92 41.42
C GLN A 472 44.46 68.66 40.85
N SER A 473 44.85 68.23 39.63
CA SER A 473 44.37 67.00 39.03
C SER A 473 44.91 65.80 39.78
N ALA A 474 44.03 64.97 40.37
CA ALA A 474 44.38 63.75 41.13
C ALA A 474 44.30 62.48 40.25
N GLY A 475 43.79 62.60 39.04
CA GLY A 475 43.61 61.47 38.16
C GLY A 475 42.39 61.60 37.18
N MET A 476 42.09 60.53 36.49
CA MET A 476 40.92 60.43 35.59
C MET A 476 39.90 59.46 36.20
N ASP A 477 38.66 59.85 36.18
CA ASP A 477 37.52 59.02 36.55
C ASP A 477 36.89 58.48 35.23
N ALA A 478 36.84 57.18 35.11
CA ALA A 478 36.22 56.48 33.97
C ALA A 478 34.93 55.75 34.35
N THR A 479 34.45 55.91 35.61
CA THR A 479 33.33 55.12 36.14
C THR A 479 32.06 55.25 35.28
N ARG A 480 31.73 56.49 34.86
CA ARG A 480 30.56 56.75 34.01
C ARG A 480 30.73 56.18 32.62
N LEU A 481 31.93 56.27 32.04
CA LEU A 481 32.27 55.68 30.73
C LEU A 481 32.21 54.15 30.80
N HIS A 482 32.80 53.55 31.84
CA HIS A 482 32.72 52.12 32.11
C HIS A 482 31.27 51.62 32.15
N ALA A 483 30.44 52.19 33.03
CA ALA A 483 29.05 51.80 33.20
C ALA A 483 28.21 51.99 31.92
N ALA A 484 28.52 53.01 31.12
CA ALA A 484 27.86 53.24 29.85
C ALA A 484 28.24 52.19 28.82
N LEU A 485 29.53 51.88 28.67
CA LEU A 485 30.03 50.86 27.76
C LEU A 485 29.52 49.45 28.13
N GLU A 486 29.57 49.11 29.43
CA GLU A 486 29.04 47.85 29.94
C GLU A 486 27.57 47.63 29.55
N ARG A 487 26.73 48.64 29.78
CA ARG A 487 25.31 48.59 29.38
C ARG A 487 25.13 48.46 27.88
N GLN A 488 25.86 49.26 27.09
CA GLN A 488 25.75 49.27 25.65
C GLN A 488 26.24 47.95 25.03
N ILE A 489 27.29 47.32 25.59
CA ILE A 489 27.75 45.98 25.21
C ILE A 489 26.66 44.95 25.49
N GLY A 490 25.99 45.02 26.63
CA GLY A 490 24.87 44.15 26.99
C GLY A 490 23.71 44.29 26.00
N ASP A 491 23.28 45.53 25.76
CA ASP A 491 22.18 45.82 24.83
C ASP A 491 22.50 45.34 23.41
N TRP A 492 23.73 45.55 22.93
CA TRP A 492 24.23 45.08 21.65
C TRP A 492 24.25 43.55 21.57
N ALA A 493 24.77 42.87 22.60
CA ALA A 493 24.85 41.42 22.64
C ALA A 493 23.45 40.77 22.59
N VAL A 494 22.48 41.35 23.31
CA VAL A 494 21.06 40.92 23.25
C VAL A 494 20.52 41.06 21.84
N ALA A 495 20.65 42.26 21.25
CA ALA A 495 20.13 42.54 19.92
C ALA A 495 20.77 41.64 18.83
N ALA A 496 22.09 41.40 18.92
CA ALA A 496 22.83 40.54 18.01
C ALA A 496 22.38 39.07 18.13
N ALA A 497 22.27 38.55 19.36
CA ALA A 497 21.83 37.19 19.59
C ALA A 497 20.38 36.95 19.18
N ASP A 498 19.47 37.89 19.46
CA ASP A 498 18.08 37.82 19.04
C ASP A 498 17.94 37.82 17.52
N HIS A 499 18.71 38.67 16.85
CA HIS A 499 18.69 38.74 15.40
C HIS A 499 19.18 37.42 14.74
N ALA A 500 20.31 36.89 15.20
CA ALA A 500 20.83 35.62 14.73
C ALA A 500 19.85 34.44 14.99
N ARG A 501 19.25 34.44 16.18
CA ARG A 501 18.23 33.43 16.56
C ARG A 501 17.01 33.49 15.63
N GLU A 502 16.52 34.69 15.31
CA GLU A 502 15.36 34.85 14.45
C GLU A 502 15.63 34.41 13.00
N GLU A 503 16.81 34.72 12.46
CA GLU A 503 17.27 34.24 11.15
C GLU A 503 17.34 32.70 11.10
N CYS A 504 17.92 32.08 12.15
CA CYS A 504 17.95 30.62 12.26
C CYS A 504 16.55 30.02 12.36
N ALA A 505 15.67 30.63 13.16
CA ALA A 505 14.29 30.20 13.30
C ALA A 505 13.51 30.33 11.98
N ALA A 506 13.75 31.40 11.20
CA ALA A 506 13.16 31.56 9.88
C ALA A 506 13.60 30.46 8.91
N ALA A 507 14.90 30.12 8.91
CA ALA A 507 15.43 29.02 8.11
C ALA A 507 14.77 27.67 8.45
N LEU A 508 14.64 27.36 9.75
CA LEU A 508 13.97 26.13 10.20
C LEU A 508 12.48 26.11 9.83
N ARG A 509 11.79 27.25 9.97
CA ARG A 509 10.37 27.35 9.57
C ARG A 509 10.17 27.09 8.08
N GLU A 510 11.09 27.55 7.23
CA GLU A 510 11.03 27.31 5.78
C GLU A 510 11.21 25.82 5.44
N VAL A 511 12.18 25.16 6.05
CA VAL A 511 12.40 23.71 5.90
C VAL A 511 11.18 22.93 6.41
N MET A 512 10.63 23.28 7.57
CA MET A 512 9.43 22.65 8.11
C MET A 512 8.23 22.83 7.17
N ALA A 513 8.03 24.02 6.62
CA ALA A 513 6.98 24.26 5.62
C ALA A 513 7.18 23.40 4.36
N GLY A 514 8.42 23.22 3.91
CA GLY A 514 8.77 22.28 2.84
C GLY A 514 8.40 20.84 3.19
N ALA A 515 8.74 20.39 4.39
CA ALA A 515 8.42 19.05 4.87
C ALA A 515 6.89 18.81 4.96
N VAL A 516 6.14 19.80 5.42
CA VAL A 516 4.67 19.75 5.45
C VAL A 516 4.09 19.71 4.03
N ARG A 517 4.63 20.49 3.09
CA ARG A 517 4.19 20.44 1.68
C ARG A 517 4.43 19.06 1.06
N LEU A 518 5.59 18.46 1.28
CA LEU A 518 5.90 17.11 0.78
C LEU A 518 4.93 16.06 1.34
N ASP A 519 4.66 16.10 2.65
CA ASP A 519 3.69 15.20 3.30
C ASP A 519 2.26 15.41 2.76
N ALA A 520 1.87 16.64 2.49
CA ALA A 520 0.57 16.96 1.88
C ALA A 520 0.44 16.38 0.47
N VAL A 521 1.49 16.42 -0.35
CA VAL A 521 1.53 15.79 -1.68
C VAL A 521 1.32 14.29 -1.56
N LEU A 522 2.03 13.62 -0.65
CA LEU A 522 1.88 12.18 -0.43
C LEU A 522 0.44 11.81 -0.03
N ARG A 523 -0.12 12.49 0.97
CA ARG A 523 -1.48 12.24 1.45
C ARG A 523 -2.55 12.52 0.39
N ALA A 524 -2.41 13.60 -0.37
CA ALA A 524 -3.36 13.95 -1.43
C ALA A 524 -3.40 12.88 -2.52
N HIS A 525 -2.23 12.36 -2.93
CA HIS A 525 -2.17 11.31 -3.94
C HIS A 525 -2.68 9.97 -3.41
N GLU A 526 -2.42 9.59 -2.15
CA GLU A 526 -3.05 8.43 -1.52
C GLU A 526 -4.59 8.53 -1.49
N ALA A 527 -5.11 9.70 -1.18
CA ALA A 527 -6.56 9.93 -1.19
C ALA A 527 -7.14 9.80 -2.60
N SER A 528 -6.49 10.44 -3.59
CA SER A 528 -6.90 10.37 -5.00
C SER A 528 -6.85 8.94 -5.55
N LEU A 529 -5.84 8.14 -5.17
CA LEU A 529 -5.78 6.74 -5.59
C LEU A 529 -6.93 5.90 -5.00
N ARG A 530 -7.33 6.18 -3.75
CA ARG A 530 -8.52 5.55 -3.14
C ARG A 530 -9.81 5.93 -3.85
N GLU A 531 -9.96 7.17 -4.31
CA GLU A 531 -11.12 7.61 -5.11
C GLU A 531 -11.16 6.88 -6.45
N ILE A 532 -10.01 6.82 -7.17
CA ILE A 532 -9.93 6.07 -8.44
C ILE A 532 -10.33 4.60 -8.24
N ARG A 533 -9.88 3.99 -7.13
CA ARG A 533 -10.28 2.61 -6.76
C ARG A 533 -11.78 2.48 -6.54
N SER A 534 -12.37 3.42 -5.81
CA SER A 534 -13.82 3.41 -5.54
C SER A 534 -14.62 3.53 -6.83
N ASP A 535 -14.25 4.46 -7.69
CA ASP A 535 -14.91 4.69 -8.99
C ASP A 535 -14.81 3.46 -9.91
N LEU A 536 -13.62 2.83 -9.98
CA LEU A 536 -13.39 1.63 -10.78
C LEU A 536 -14.26 0.45 -10.35
N ARG A 537 -14.62 0.39 -9.07
CA ARG A 537 -15.41 -0.72 -8.46
C ARG A 537 -16.87 -0.40 -8.27
N ALA A 538 -17.29 0.82 -8.53
CA ALA A 538 -18.70 1.19 -8.46
C ALA A 538 -19.51 0.35 -9.45
N PRO A 539 -20.69 -0.16 -9.08
CA PRO A 539 -21.58 -0.84 -10.01
C PRO A 539 -22.02 0.15 -11.10
N ALA A 540 -21.90 -0.30 -12.37
CA ALA A 540 -22.33 0.47 -13.53
C ALA A 540 -23.85 0.59 -13.60
#